data_abbe189351e1b4f01d1e7664c393e11d
#
_entry.id   abbe189351e1b4f01d1e7664c393e11d
#
_cell.length_a   1.000
_cell.length_b   1.000
_cell.length_c   1.000
_cell.angle_alpha   90.00
_cell.angle_beta   90.00
_cell.angle_gamma   90.00
#
_symmetry.space_group_name_H-M   'P 1'
#
loop_
_entity.id
_entity.type
_entity.pdbx_description
1 polymer ?
#
loop_
_entity_poly.entity_id
_entity_poly.type
_entity_poly.pdbx_seq_one_letter_code
_entity_poly.pdbx_strand_id
1 'polypeptide(L)'
;MKRPVLLVSKCLGFAACRWNGQMIADDFVEALRPWVEFVPVCAEVEIGLGVPQEPVRIVRTPDGDRLMQPATGRDCTEAMRSFGDHFFRSAPSFDGALLKSRSPSCGIKDVKVYAGMERAPQVDKTAGVFAAALAAHRPDVPAEDEGRLTNAAIRDHFLRRVFCMARFKETAVAGNMADVIRFHAAHKMLLMTHSESAMRAMGRLVAAGGKHAPREVVEEYGRMLAAALARPPRKSATVNVLQHAFGYVSDRLSAAERSHFLSSLERYREERLPLSALLTLLQSWIARFSVSYLADQVLLQPYPAELDSVVDSGR
;
A
#
# COMPACT_ATOMS: atom_id res chain seq x y z
N MET A 1 4.43 17.64 -5.62
CA MET A 1 3.95 16.56 -4.73
C MET A 1 5.13 16.03 -3.96
N LYS A 2 5.06 16.02 -2.64
CA LYS A 2 6.10 15.44 -1.79
C LYS A 2 6.19 13.93 -2.06
N ARG A 3 7.41 13.40 -2.07
CA ARG A 3 7.60 11.95 -2.25
C ARG A 3 7.08 11.21 -1.03
N PRO A 4 6.29 10.13 -1.19
CA PRO A 4 5.97 9.24 -0.08
C PRO A 4 7.23 8.67 0.55
N VAL A 5 7.17 8.43 1.88
CA VAL A 5 8.27 7.78 2.62
C VAL A 5 7.90 6.31 2.80
N LEU A 6 8.77 5.40 2.38
CA LEU A 6 8.56 3.95 2.52
C LEU A 6 9.61 3.34 3.45
N LEU A 7 9.14 2.67 4.50
CA LEU A 7 9.96 1.72 5.25
C LEU A 7 10.28 0.53 4.33
N VAL A 8 11.54 0.13 4.22
CA VAL A 8 11.92 -0.98 3.34
C VAL A 8 12.89 -1.93 4.02
N SER A 9 12.74 -3.23 3.79
CA SER A 9 13.75 -4.21 4.21
C SER A 9 15.09 -3.91 3.51
N LYS A 10 16.12 -3.61 4.27
CA LYS A 10 17.43 -3.10 3.81
C LYS A 10 18.12 -4.02 2.80
N CYS A 11 17.82 -5.33 2.85
CA CYS A 11 18.34 -6.31 1.89
C CYS A 11 17.73 -6.19 0.48
N LEU A 12 16.65 -5.41 0.30
CA LEU A 12 16.02 -5.16 -1.00
C LEU A 12 16.68 -3.97 -1.70
N GLY A 13 17.91 -4.15 -2.18
CA GLY A 13 18.63 -3.14 -2.99
C GLY A 13 19.38 -2.05 -2.20
N PHE A 14 19.53 -2.14 -0.84
CA PHE A 14 20.20 -1.11 -0.05
C PHE A 14 21.48 -1.60 0.63
N ALA A 15 21.54 -2.87 1.06
CA ALA A 15 22.74 -3.47 1.62
C ALA A 15 22.75 -4.98 1.54
N ALA A 16 23.94 -5.56 1.51
CA ALA A 16 24.19 -7.01 1.53
C ALA A 16 24.05 -7.55 2.97
N CYS A 17 22.84 -7.47 3.54
CA CYS A 17 22.58 -7.77 4.97
C CYS A 17 21.69 -9.01 5.19
N ARG A 18 21.53 -9.86 4.18
CA ARG A 18 20.86 -11.16 4.35
C ARG A 18 21.73 -12.11 5.18
N TRP A 19 21.10 -13.14 5.74
CA TRP A 19 21.79 -14.19 6.48
C TRP A 19 23.04 -14.76 5.76
N ASN A 20 22.99 -14.83 4.42
CA ASN A 20 24.10 -15.32 3.58
C ASN A 20 25.01 -14.20 3.04
N GLY A 21 24.90 -12.97 3.58
CA GLY A 21 25.70 -11.83 3.13
C GLY A 21 25.36 -11.30 1.74
N GLN A 22 24.19 -11.63 1.19
CA GLN A 22 23.75 -11.15 -0.12
C GLN A 22 22.77 -9.97 0.00
N MET A 23 22.65 -9.23 -1.09
CA MET A 23 21.60 -8.24 -1.37
C MET A 23 20.67 -8.80 -2.46
N ILE A 24 19.41 -8.43 -2.44
CA ILE A 24 18.43 -8.77 -3.47
C ILE A 24 18.24 -7.54 -4.35
N ALA A 25 18.51 -7.67 -5.64
CA ALA A 25 18.04 -6.72 -6.62
C ALA A 25 16.54 -6.96 -6.83
N ASP A 26 15.75 -5.89 -6.76
CA ASP A 26 14.31 -5.92 -6.99
C ASP A 26 13.91 -4.79 -7.92
N ASP A 27 13.40 -5.15 -9.10
CA ASP A 27 13.10 -4.19 -10.18
C ASP A 27 12.01 -3.19 -9.76
N PHE A 28 11.07 -3.62 -8.92
CA PHE A 28 10.02 -2.71 -8.45
C PHE A 28 10.55 -1.70 -7.42
N VAL A 29 11.45 -2.11 -6.52
CA VAL A 29 12.15 -1.19 -5.62
C VAL A 29 12.97 -0.17 -6.41
N GLU A 30 13.67 -0.61 -7.46
CA GLU A 30 14.43 0.31 -8.33
C GLU A 30 13.50 1.28 -9.08
N ALA A 31 12.37 0.81 -9.60
CA ALA A 31 11.37 1.66 -10.26
C ALA A 31 10.77 2.71 -9.33
N LEU A 32 10.67 2.42 -8.02
CA LEU A 32 10.17 3.35 -7.02
C LEU A 32 11.15 4.47 -6.65
N ARG A 33 12.47 4.30 -6.83
CA ARG A 33 13.50 5.26 -6.38
C ARG A 33 13.28 6.72 -6.81
N PRO A 34 12.85 7.02 -8.02
CA PRO A 34 12.58 8.41 -8.41
C PRO A 34 11.40 9.04 -7.68
N TRP A 35 10.47 8.23 -7.16
CA TRP A 35 9.14 8.63 -6.74
C TRP A 35 8.90 8.61 -5.24
N VAL A 36 9.77 7.91 -4.48
CA VAL A 36 9.63 7.75 -3.02
C VAL A 36 10.95 8.01 -2.30
N GLU A 37 10.87 8.28 -1.02
CA GLU A 37 12.00 8.28 -0.09
C GLU A 37 12.00 6.96 0.66
N PHE A 38 13.15 6.31 0.79
CA PHE A 38 13.25 5.04 1.49
C PHE A 38 13.87 5.19 2.87
N VAL A 39 13.34 4.45 3.85
CA VAL A 39 13.91 4.23 5.18
C VAL A 39 14.30 2.76 5.28
N PRO A 40 15.55 2.39 4.92
CA PRO A 40 15.99 1.01 4.94
C PRO A 40 16.27 0.52 6.38
N VAL A 41 15.72 -0.64 6.75
CA VAL A 41 15.95 -1.29 8.04
C VAL A 41 16.23 -2.77 7.87
N CYS A 42 17.17 -3.31 8.65
CA CYS A 42 17.40 -4.75 8.80
C CYS A 42 17.29 -5.12 10.27
N ALA A 43 16.13 -5.57 10.71
CA ALA A 43 15.87 -5.88 12.11
C ALA A 43 16.79 -6.98 12.65
N GLU A 44 17.23 -7.93 11.82
CA GLU A 44 18.16 -9.00 12.21
C GLU A 44 19.56 -8.44 12.54
N VAL A 45 20.04 -7.46 11.77
CA VAL A 45 21.32 -6.78 12.04
C VAL A 45 21.20 -5.92 13.29
N GLU A 46 20.11 -5.19 13.46
CA GLU A 46 19.88 -4.29 14.59
C GLU A 46 19.83 -5.03 15.94
N ILE A 47 19.38 -6.29 15.96
CA ILE A 47 19.42 -7.12 17.19
C ILE A 47 20.75 -7.86 17.37
N GLY A 48 21.78 -7.54 16.58
CA GLY A 48 23.13 -8.04 16.73
C GLY A 48 23.35 -9.47 16.22
N LEU A 49 22.62 -9.89 15.16
CA LEU A 49 22.91 -11.19 14.55
C LEU A 49 24.13 -11.16 13.62
N GLY A 50 24.51 -9.96 13.11
CA GLY A 50 25.66 -9.80 12.21
C GLY A 50 25.36 -10.11 10.73
N VAL A 51 26.41 -10.10 9.90
CA VAL A 51 26.36 -10.46 8.48
C VAL A 51 27.73 -11.03 8.07
N PRO A 52 27.80 -12.25 7.51
CA PRO A 52 26.74 -13.26 7.42
C PRO A 52 26.31 -13.77 8.80
N GLN A 53 25.18 -14.43 8.88
CA GLN A 53 24.63 -14.97 10.12
C GLN A 53 24.01 -16.34 9.90
N GLU A 54 23.86 -17.11 10.98
CA GLU A 54 23.06 -18.34 10.93
C GLU A 54 21.57 -18.00 10.73
N PRO A 55 20.84 -18.74 9.88
CA PRO A 55 19.43 -18.48 9.61
C PRO A 55 18.58 -18.55 10.87
N VAL A 56 17.61 -17.64 11.00
CA VAL A 56 16.56 -17.72 12.00
C VAL A 56 15.28 -18.34 11.40
N ARG A 57 14.45 -18.94 12.24
CA ARG A 57 13.13 -19.46 11.87
C ARG A 57 12.14 -19.30 13.00
N ILE A 58 10.84 -19.33 12.67
CA ILE A 58 9.79 -19.35 13.69
C ILE A 58 9.50 -20.81 14.07
N VAL A 59 9.59 -21.10 15.35
CA VAL A 59 9.40 -22.44 15.93
C VAL A 59 8.23 -22.41 16.89
N ARG A 60 7.32 -23.35 16.78
CA ARG A 60 6.22 -23.58 17.73
C ARG A 60 6.79 -24.18 19.01
N THR A 61 6.53 -23.53 20.13
CA THR A 61 6.85 -24.04 21.47
C THR A 61 5.59 -24.11 22.34
N PRO A 62 5.61 -24.78 23.52
CA PRO A 62 4.47 -24.76 24.42
C PRO A 62 4.03 -23.35 24.85
N ASP A 63 4.99 -22.39 24.90
CA ASP A 63 4.75 -21.01 25.31
C ASP A 63 4.44 -20.08 24.12
N GLY A 64 4.20 -20.65 22.92
CA GLY A 64 3.88 -19.93 21.69
C GLY A 64 5.02 -19.94 20.67
N ASP A 65 4.85 -19.17 19.60
CA ASP A 65 5.81 -19.11 18.50
C ASP A 65 7.04 -18.26 18.88
N ARG A 66 8.24 -18.79 18.64
CA ARG A 66 9.53 -18.20 18.98
C ARG A 66 10.40 -18.01 17.74
N LEU A 67 11.14 -16.90 17.69
CA LEU A 67 12.16 -16.65 16.68
C LEU A 67 13.48 -17.26 17.12
N MET A 68 13.80 -18.42 16.59
CA MET A 68 14.96 -19.21 16.99
C MET A 68 16.04 -19.20 15.91
N GLN A 69 17.30 -19.23 16.34
CA GLN A 69 18.47 -19.51 15.50
C GLN A 69 18.91 -20.96 15.75
N PRO A 70 18.51 -21.93 14.92
CA PRO A 70 18.71 -23.36 15.22
C PRO A 70 20.15 -23.78 15.43
N ALA A 71 21.07 -23.25 14.60
CA ALA A 71 22.49 -23.62 14.67
C ALA A 71 23.16 -23.25 15.99
N THR A 72 22.67 -22.21 16.67
CA THR A 72 23.24 -21.71 17.94
C THR A 72 22.36 -21.95 19.15
N GLY A 73 21.10 -22.37 18.93
CA GLY A 73 20.09 -22.49 19.99
C GLY A 73 19.59 -21.14 20.53
N ARG A 74 20.02 -20.00 19.95
CA ARG A 74 19.66 -18.66 20.44
C ARG A 74 18.18 -18.36 20.19
N ASP A 75 17.47 -17.96 21.25
CA ASP A 75 16.13 -17.35 21.15
C ASP A 75 16.29 -15.84 20.91
N CYS A 76 15.84 -15.38 19.75
CA CYS A 76 15.89 -14.00 19.31
C CYS A 76 14.56 -13.25 19.49
N THR A 77 13.55 -13.90 20.07
CA THR A 77 12.16 -13.41 20.10
C THR A 77 12.07 -12.08 20.83
N GLU A 78 12.54 -12.02 22.06
CA GLU A 78 12.40 -10.81 22.89
C GLU A 78 13.29 -9.66 22.37
N ALA A 79 14.49 -9.96 21.87
CA ALA A 79 15.33 -8.97 21.25
C ALA A 79 14.65 -8.33 20.01
N MET A 80 14.03 -9.17 19.17
CA MET A 80 13.32 -8.70 17.98
C MET A 80 12.04 -7.92 18.32
N ARG A 81 11.28 -8.35 19.34
CA ARG A 81 10.08 -7.64 19.82
C ARG A 81 10.47 -6.27 20.40
N SER A 82 11.44 -6.25 21.30
CA SER A 82 11.92 -5.01 21.93
C SER A 82 12.46 -4.02 20.90
N PHE A 83 13.21 -4.50 19.90
CA PHE A 83 13.66 -3.68 18.79
C PHE A 83 12.48 -3.12 17.98
N GLY A 84 11.53 -3.97 17.58
CA GLY A 84 10.34 -3.55 16.82
C GLY A 84 9.53 -2.50 17.58
N ASP A 85 9.26 -2.73 18.86
CA ASP A 85 8.52 -1.79 19.72
C ASP A 85 9.25 -0.45 19.87
N HIS A 86 10.55 -0.46 20.11
CA HIS A 86 11.34 0.77 20.18
C HIS A 86 11.38 1.49 18.84
N PHE A 87 11.67 0.78 17.77
CA PHE A 87 11.75 1.33 16.42
C PHE A 87 10.45 2.03 16.01
N PHE A 88 9.29 1.35 16.12
CA PHE A 88 8.02 1.94 15.68
C PHE A 88 7.46 3.05 16.57
N ARG A 89 7.94 3.18 17.81
CA ARG A 89 7.66 4.35 18.66
C ARG A 89 8.49 5.56 18.27
N SER A 90 9.76 5.36 17.88
CA SER A 90 10.72 6.43 17.61
C SER A 90 10.94 6.72 16.13
N ALA A 91 10.55 5.82 15.23
CA ALA A 91 10.74 5.98 13.79
C ALA A 91 10.01 7.21 13.24
N PRO A 92 10.60 7.91 12.28
CA PRO A 92 9.90 8.96 11.55
C PRO A 92 8.62 8.43 10.93
N SER A 93 7.68 9.34 10.64
CA SER A 93 6.46 8.97 9.95
C SER A 93 6.75 8.47 8.53
N PHE A 94 6.21 7.34 8.16
CA PHE A 94 6.26 6.77 6.81
C PHE A 94 4.84 6.49 6.28
N ASP A 95 4.71 6.36 4.95
CA ASP A 95 3.44 6.28 4.23
C ASP A 95 3.11 4.87 3.77
N GLY A 96 4.10 3.97 3.86
CA GLY A 96 3.97 2.55 3.52
C GLY A 96 5.18 1.76 3.95
N ALA A 97 5.07 0.44 3.89
CA ALA A 97 6.17 -0.49 4.17
C ALA A 97 6.27 -1.56 3.07
N LEU A 98 7.49 -1.78 2.58
CA LEU A 98 7.84 -2.83 1.63
C LEU A 98 8.85 -3.76 2.29
N LEU A 99 8.39 -4.92 2.72
CA LEU A 99 9.18 -5.82 3.55
C LEU A 99 9.58 -7.08 2.78
N LYS A 100 10.64 -7.77 3.26
CA LYS A 100 11.14 -9.00 2.64
C LYS A 100 10.15 -10.15 2.85
N SER A 101 9.64 -10.72 1.76
CA SER A 101 8.74 -11.88 1.78
C SER A 101 9.36 -13.09 2.47
N ARG A 102 8.55 -13.86 3.17
CA ARG A 102 8.92 -15.12 3.83
C ARG A 102 10.06 -15.03 4.84
N SER A 103 10.56 -13.83 5.16
CA SER A 103 11.54 -13.64 6.23
C SER A 103 10.89 -13.89 7.59
N PRO A 104 11.49 -14.66 8.51
CA PRO A 104 10.98 -14.85 9.86
C PRO A 104 10.86 -13.56 10.66
N SER A 105 11.60 -12.53 10.25
CA SER A 105 11.57 -11.20 10.86
C SER A 105 10.62 -10.26 10.11
N CYS A 106 10.73 -10.16 8.78
CA CYS A 106 10.11 -9.12 7.96
C CYS A 106 8.85 -9.57 7.19
N GLY A 107 8.61 -10.87 7.01
CA GLY A 107 7.50 -11.36 6.19
C GLY A 107 6.14 -10.93 6.75
N ILE A 108 5.27 -10.36 5.91
CA ILE A 108 3.98 -9.82 6.34
C ILE A 108 3.01 -10.92 6.73
N LYS A 109 3.04 -12.02 6.00
CA LYS A 109 2.27 -13.24 6.19
C LYS A 109 2.99 -14.38 5.48
N ASP A 110 2.50 -15.57 5.53
CA ASP A 110 3.08 -16.74 4.86
C ASP A 110 4.49 -17.14 5.36
N VAL A 111 4.94 -16.61 6.49
CA VAL A 111 6.16 -17.04 7.16
C VAL A 111 5.91 -18.41 7.78
N LYS A 112 6.75 -19.37 7.44
CA LYS A 112 6.61 -20.75 7.92
C LYS A 112 6.89 -20.85 9.41
N VAL A 113 6.00 -21.52 10.13
CA VAL A 113 6.18 -21.96 11.52
C VAL A 113 6.54 -23.44 11.50
N TYR A 114 7.60 -23.82 12.19
CA TYR A 114 8.08 -25.19 12.26
C TYR A 114 7.79 -25.81 13.62
N ALA A 115 7.57 -27.14 13.64
CA ALA A 115 7.32 -27.88 14.87
C ALA A 115 8.52 -27.99 15.82
N GLY A 116 9.73 -27.65 15.33
CA GLY A 116 10.98 -27.73 16.11
C GLY A 116 12.14 -27.04 15.40
N MET A 117 13.30 -27.01 16.07
CA MET A 117 14.50 -26.34 15.56
C MET A 117 15.18 -27.11 14.43
N GLU A 118 15.24 -28.43 14.51
CA GLU A 118 15.92 -29.28 13.52
C GLU A 118 14.89 -30.00 12.65
N ARG A 119 15.19 -30.14 11.34
CA ARG A 119 14.46 -30.95 10.33
C ARG A 119 12.96 -31.18 10.60
N ALA A 120 12.32 -30.20 11.28
CA ALA A 120 10.93 -30.30 11.67
C ALA A 120 10.00 -29.88 10.54
N PRO A 121 8.80 -30.49 10.44
CA PRO A 121 7.81 -30.10 9.45
C PRO A 121 7.28 -28.70 9.72
N GLN A 122 6.81 -28.06 8.65
CA GLN A 122 6.00 -26.85 8.77
C GLN A 122 4.63 -27.22 9.32
N VAL A 123 4.19 -26.51 10.36
CA VAL A 123 2.90 -26.74 11.03
C VAL A 123 1.90 -25.60 10.85
N ASP A 124 2.42 -24.39 10.51
CA ASP A 124 1.58 -23.19 10.37
C ASP A 124 2.27 -22.12 9.52
N LYS A 125 1.57 -20.99 9.35
CA LYS A 125 2.10 -19.77 8.75
C LYS A 125 1.69 -18.58 9.60
N THR A 126 2.59 -17.59 9.71
CA THR A 126 2.36 -16.37 10.49
C THR A 126 3.02 -15.15 9.83
N ALA A 127 2.96 -14.00 10.48
CA ALA A 127 3.80 -12.86 10.18
C ALA A 127 5.17 -13.00 10.86
N GLY A 128 6.20 -12.40 10.27
CA GLY A 128 7.49 -12.22 10.93
C GLY A 128 7.39 -11.30 12.13
N VAL A 129 8.28 -11.49 13.11
CA VAL A 129 8.17 -10.81 14.42
C VAL A 129 8.24 -9.28 14.29
N PHE A 130 9.12 -8.74 13.46
CA PHE A 130 9.21 -7.30 13.19
C PHE A 130 8.00 -6.78 12.40
N ALA A 131 7.50 -7.57 11.42
CA ALA A 131 6.30 -7.20 10.67
C ALA A 131 5.04 -7.22 11.55
N ALA A 132 4.96 -8.13 12.52
CA ALA A 132 3.87 -8.15 13.51
C ALA A 132 3.89 -6.89 14.40
N ALA A 133 5.08 -6.42 14.82
CA ALA A 133 5.24 -5.17 15.55
C ALA A 133 4.80 -3.96 14.69
N LEU A 134 5.14 -3.93 13.39
CA LEU A 134 4.64 -2.90 12.47
C LEU A 134 3.11 -2.87 12.48
N ALA A 135 2.46 -4.01 12.29
CA ALA A 135 0.99 -4.09 12.24
C ALA A 135 0.33 -3.65 13.55
N ALA A 136 0.96 -3.92 14.70
CA ALA A 136 0.47 -3.51 16.02
C ALA A 136 0.61 -1.99 16.26
N HIS A 137 1.75 -1.40 15.89
CA HIS A 137 2.05 0.01 16.15
C HIS A 137 1.53 0.96 15.08
N ARG A 138 1.40 0.50 13.84
CA ARG A 138 1.03 1.31 12.66
C ARG A 138 -0.01 0.59 11.78
N PRO A 139 -1.18 0.24 12.32
CA PRO A 139 -2.20 -0.54 11.59
C PRO A 139 -2.75 0.19 10.34
N ASP A 140 -2.64 1.51 10.30
CA ASP A 140 -3.11 2.34 9.18
C ASP A 140 -2.16 2.37 8.00
N VAL A 141 -0.90 1.99 8.22
CA VAL A 141 0.13 2.01 7.18
C VAL A 141 -0.03 0.83 6.23
N PRO A 142 -0.14 1.07 4.91
CA PRO A 142 -0.12 -0.01 3.93
C PRO A 142 1.22 -0.75 3.96
N ALA A 143 1.18 -2.06 4.18
CA ALA A 143 2.34 -2.91 4.19
C ALA A 143 2.19 -4.05 3.19
N GLU A 144 3.20 -4.27 2.35
CA GLU A 144 3.27 -5.37 1.41
C GLU A 144 4.70 -5.93 1.34
N ASP A 145 4.86 -7.08 0.71
CA ASP A 145 6.16 -7.66 0.42
C ASP A 145 6.44 -7.73 -1.09
N GLU A 146 7.72 -7.78 -1.46
CA GLU A 146 8.15 -7.77 -2.86
C GLU A 146 7.58 -8.94 -3.65
N GLY A 147 7.41 -10.09 -3.02
CA GLY A 147 6.85 -11.27 -3.68
C GLY A 147 5.37 -11.09 -4.03
N ARG A 148 4.60 -10.44 -3.17
CA ARG A 148 3.18 -10.16 -3.42
C ARG A 148 2.99 -9.01 -4.41
N LEU A 149 3.90 -8.04 -4.43
CA LEU A 149 3.86 -6.92 -5.36
C LEU A 149 4.19 -7.31 -6.81
N THR A 150 4.57 -8.55 -7.07
CA THR A 150 4.61 -9.10 -8.43
C THR A 150 3.22 -9.18 -9.06
N ASN A 151 2.16 -9.33 -8.24
CA ASN A 151 0.78 -9.28 -8.71
C ASN A 151 0.34 -7.84 -8.96
N ALA A 152 -0.08 -7.54 -10.19
CA ALA A 152 -0.44 -6.19 -10.64
C ALA A 152 -1.57 -5.55 -9.81
N ALA A 153 -2.60 -6.32 -9.42
CA ALA A 153 -3.72 -5.79 -8.65
C ALA A 153 -3.31 -5.44 -7.20
N ILE A 154 -2.46 -6.25 -6.57
CA ILE A 154 -1.92 -5.97 -5.24
C ILE A 154 -1.02 -4.74 -5.31
N ARG A 155 -0.17 -4.65 -6.32
CA ARG A 155 0.75 -3.53 -6.55
C ARG A 155 -0.01 -2.22 -6.78
N ASP A 156 -1.02 -2.22 -7.66
CA ASP A 156 -1.88 -1.04 -7.91
C ASP A 156 -2.56 -0.58 -6.62
N HIS A 157 -3.16 -1.48 -5.86
CA HIS A 157 -3.80 -1.14 -4.59
C HIS A 157 -2.81 -0.57 -3.56
N PHE A 158 -1.63 -1.18 -3.43
CA PHE A 158 -0.57 -0.68 -2.55
C PHE A 158 -0.14 0.74 -2.92
N LEU A 159 0.16 0.98 -4.20
CA LEU A 159 0.55 2.30 -4.70
C LEU A 159 -0.53 3.35 -4.47
N ARG A 160 -1.80 3.05 -4.77
CA ARG A 160 -2.93 3.95 -4.51
C ARG A 160 -3.01 4.35 -3.05
N ARG A 161 -2.85 3.41 -2.12
CA ARG A 161 -2.86 3.68 -0.69
C ARG A 161 -1.68 4.57 -0.28
N VAL A 162 -0.47 4.19 -0.65
CA VAL A 162 0.76 4.93 -0.30
C VAL A 162 0.69 6.38 -0.78
N PHE A 163 0.40 6.59 -2.05
CA PHE A 163 0.35 7.94 -2.62
C PHE A 163 -0.84 8.76 -2.12
N CYS A 164 -1.99 8.15 -1.86
CA CYS A 164 -3.14 8.84 -1.29
C CYS A 164 -2.87 9.28 0.15
N MET A 165 -2.30 8.40 0.99
CA MET A 165 -1.95 8.74 2.37
C MET A 165 -0.87 9.83 2.46
N ALA A 166 0.13 9.78 1.58
CA ALA A 166 1.16 10.83 1.50
C ALA A 166 0.56 12.20 1.15
N ARG A 167 -0.34 12.27 0.14
CA ARG A 167 -1.06 13.50 -0.19
C ARG A 167 -1.91 14.00 0.97
N PHE A 168 -2.56 13.10 1.68
CA PHE A 168 -3.36 13.48 2.84
C PHE A 168 -2.51 14.05 3.97
N LYS A 169 -1.30 13.51 4.22
CA LYS A 169 -0.37 14.08 5.20
C LYS A 169 0.06 15.50 4.85
N GLU A 170 0.30 15.80 3.57
CA GLU A 170 0.57 17.19 3.12
C GLU A 170 -0.63 18.11 3.50
N THR A 171 -1.85 17.65 3.23
CA THR A 171 -3.08 18.36 3.56
C THR A 171 -3.23 18.55 5.07
N ALA A 172 -2.92 17.53 5.86
CA ALA A 172 -3.01 17.57 7.32
C ALA A 172 -2.00 18.54 7.93
N VAL A 173 -0.79 18.65 7.37
CA VAL A 173 0.24 19.61 7.84
C VAL A 173 -0.20 21.06 7.58
N ALA A 174 -0.89 21.33 6.47
CA ALA A 174 -1.45 22.65 6.17
C ALA A 174 -2.54 23.08 7.19
N GLY A 175 -3.24 22.10 7.79
CA GLY A 175 -4.09 22.27 8.96
C GLY A 175 -5.34 23.13 8.76
N ASN A 176 -5.73 23.42 7.52
CA ASN A 176 -6.90 24.25 7.23
C ASN A 176 -8.00 23.45 6.51
N MET A 177 -9.25 23.83 6.75
CA MET A 177 -10.43 23.15 6.21
C MET A 177 -10.53 23.25 4.69
N ALA A 178 -10.03 24.34 4.07
CA ALA A 178 -10.09 24.51 2.62
C ALA A 178 -9.26 23.45 1.90
N ASP A 179 -8.10 23.07 2.46
CA ASP A 179 -7.26 21.99 1.90
C ASP A 179 -7.93 20.62 2.05
N VAL A 180 -8.60 20.35 3.18
CA VAL A 180 -9.35 19.10 3.37
C VAL A 180 -10.53 19.00 2.39
N ILE A 181 -11.24 20.11 2.16
CA ILE A 181 -12.33 20.19 1.17
C ILE A 181 -11.78 19.88 -0.24
N ARG A 182 -10.67 20.53 -0.64
CA ARG A 182 -10.03 20.28 -1.95
C ARG A 182 -9.56 18.84 -2.07
N PHE A 183 -8.91 18.31 -1.03
CA PHE A 183 -8.49 16.91 -1.00
C PHE A 183 -9.69 15.97 -1.20
N HIS A 184 -10.77 16.16 -0.43
CA HIS A 184 -11.96 15.32 -0.55
C HIS A 184 -12.58 15.40 -1.95
N ALA A 185 -12.69 16.60 -2.53
CA ALA A 185 -13.23 16.80 -3.88
C ALA A 185 -12.39 16.06 -4.95
N ALA A 186 -11.06 16.19 -4.89
CA ALA A 186 -10.14 15.53 -5.82
C ALA A 186 -10.10 14.01 -5.68
N HIS A 187 -10.31 13.48 -4.47
CA HIS A 187 -10.28 12.03 -4.18
C HIS A 187 -11.66 11.37 -4.22
N LYS A 188 -12.73 12.11 -4.50
CA LYS A 188 -14.11 11.63 -4.42
C LYS A 188 -14.32 10.35 -5.25
N MET A 189 -13.91 10.35 -6.52
CA MET A 189 -14.08 9.19 -7.39
C MET A 189 -13.23 8.01 -6.95
N LEU A 190 -11.99 8.23 -6.49
CA LEU A 190 -11.15 7.17 -5.93
C LEU A 190 -11.84 6.52 -4.71
N LEU A 191 -12.32 7.32 -3.78
CA LEU A 191 -13.03 6.83 -2.59
C LEU A 191 -14.30 6.06 -2.94
N MET A 192 -15.05 6.50 -3.94
CA MET A 192 -16.25 5.80 -4.42
C MET A 192 -15.94 4.39 -4.93
N THR A 193 -14.77 4.15 -5.54
CA THR A 193 -14.38 2.79 -5.97
C THR A 193 -14.15 1.85 -4.80
N HIS A 194 -13.72 2.38 -3.65
CA HIS A 194 -13.50 1.59 -2.42
C HIS A 194 -14.78 1.46 -1.60
N SER A 195 -15.43 2.59 -1.25
CA SER A 195 -16.65 2.62 -0.46
C SER A 195 -17.39 3.94 -0.64
N GLU A 196 -18.51 3.90 -1.34
CA GLU A 196 -19.38 5.08 -1.50
C GLU A 196 -19.93 5.57 -0.16
N SER A 197 -20.30 4.66 0.74
CA SER A 197 -20.79 5.02 2.07
C SER A 197 -19.72 5.74 2.92
N ALA A 198 -18.47 5.27 2.89
CA ALA A 198 -17.35 5.94 3.56
C ALA A 198 -17.09 7.31 2.92
N MET A 199 -17.04 7.42 1.59
CA MET A 199 -16.88 8.69 0.89
C MET A 199 -17.96 9.71 1.31
N ARG A 200 -19.23 9.29 1.36
CA ARG A 200 -20.34 10.17 1.81
C ARG A 200 -20.22 10.56 3.28
N ALA A 201 -19.80 9.63 4.16
CA ALA A 201 -19.57 9.92 5.57
C ALA A 201 -18.44 10.95 5.77
N MET A 202 -17.31 10.76 5.05
CA MET A 202 -16.19 11.71 5.03
C MET A 202 -16.63 13.08 4.49
N GLY A 203 -17.47 13.12 3.45
CA GLY A 203 -18.04 14.37 2.94
C GLY A 203 -18.92 15.10 3.97
N ARG A 204 -19.72 14.39 4.77
CA ARG A 204 -20.49 14.99 5.86
C ARG A 204 -19.59 15.53 6.97
N LEU A 205 -18.52 14.83 7.33
CA LEU A 205 -17.53 15.30 8.30
C LEU A 205 -16.92 16.63 7.85
N VAL A 206 -16.48 16.70 6.59
CA VAL A 206 -15.90 17.90 5.99
C VAL A 206 -16.92 19.05 5.95
N ALA A 207 -18.17 18.79 5.57
CA ALA A 207 -19.24 19.80 5.53
C ALA A 207 -19.60 20.34 6.94
N ALA A 208 -19.47 19.52 7.97
CA ALA A 208 -19.70 19.90 9.37
C ALA A 208 -18.47 20.57 10.03
N GLY A 209 -17.34 20.67 9.32
CA GLY A 209 -16.05 21.11 9.86
C GLY A 209 -16.04 22.49 10.53
N GLY A 210 -16.99 23.39 10.18
CA GLY A 210 -17.13 24.67 10.87
C GLY A 210 -17.63 24.59 12.33
N LYS A 211 -18.04 23.40 12.79
CA LYS A 211 -18.53 23.13 14.15
C LYS A 211 -17.49 22.49 15.06
N HIS A 212 -16.34 22.11 14.53
CA HIS A 212 -15.27 21.38 15.22
C HIS A 212 -13.93 22.08 15.02
N ALA A 213 -12.97 21.80 15.90
CA ALA A 213 -11.61 22.25 15.67
C ALA A 213 -11.04 21.62 14.40
N PRO A 214 -10.40 22.37 13.49
CA PRO A 214 -9.85 21.81 12.24
C PRO A 214 -8.97 20.60 12.43
N ARG A 215 -8.18 20.57 13.50
CA ARG A 215 -7.31 19.43 13.84
C ARG A 215 -8.09 18.14 14.10
N GLU A 216 -9.20 18.23 14.83
CA GLU A 216 -10.05 17.06 15.12
C GLU A 216 -10.67 16.50 13.83
N VAL A 217 -11.11 17.39 12.93
CA VAL A 217 -11.65 16.99 11.63
C VAL A 217 -10.59 16.30 10.77
N VAL A 218 -9.37 16.84 10.76
CA VAL A 218 -8.23 16.26 10.02
C VAL A 218 -7.88 14.88 10.57
N GLU A 219 -7.76 14.72 11.89
CA GLU A 219 -7.44 13.45 12.53
C GLU A 219 -8.52 12.39 12.26
N GLU A 220 -9.81 12.75 12.41
CA GLU A 220 -10.92 11.85 12.11
C GLU A 220 -10.97 11.48 10.62
N TYR A 221 -10.81 12.48 9.74
CA TYR A 221 -10.78 12.24 8.30
C TYR A 221 -9.67 11.26 7.92
N GLY A 222 -8.46 11.41 8.49
CA GLY A 222 -7.32 10.52 8.26
C GLY A 222 -7.63 9.07 8.67
N ARG A 223 -8.27 8.86 9.83
CA ARG A 223 -8.70 7.53 10.28
C ARG A 223 -9.72 6.90 9.32
N MET A 224 -10.72 7.69 8.92
CA MET A 224 -11.73 7.25 7.96
C MET A 224 -11.13 6.93 6.59
N LEU A 225 -10.16 7.73 6.12
CA LEU A 225 -9.45 7.53 4.86
C LEU A 225 -8.68 6.22 4.87
N ALA A 226 -7.86 5.98 5.90
CA ALA A 226 -7.10 4.76 6.05
C ALA A 226 -8.02 3.52 6.07
N ALA A 227 -9.11 3.58 6.82
CA ALA A 227 -10.11 2.51 6.89
C ALA A 227 -10.80 2.27 5.53
N ALA A 228 -11.17 3.33 4.82
CA ALA A 228 -11.82 3.24 3.51
C ALA A 228 -10.89 2.57 2.46
N LEU A 229 -9.59 2.87 2.51
CA LEU A 229 -8.59 2.35 1.60
C LEU A 229 -8.01 0.99 2.02
N ALA A 230 -8.35 0.46 3.21
CA ALA A 230 -7.76 -0.77 3.73
C ALA A 230 -8.04 -2.01 2.86
N ARG A 231 -9.14 -2.03 2.14
CA ARG A 231 -9.53 -3.11 1.22
C ARG A 231 -9.42 -2.66 -0.24
N PRO A 232 -9.08 -3.57 -1.17
CA PRO A 232 -9.07 -3.27 -2.60
C PRO A 232 -10.42 -2.72 -3.08
N PRO A 233 -10.43 -1.89 -4.14
CA PRO A 233 -11.67 -1.41 -4.74
C PRO A 233 -12.51 -2.57 -5.27
N ARG A 234 -13.83 -2.45 -5.13
CA ARG A 234 -14.75 -3.44 -5.70
C ARG A 234 -14.92 -3.18 -7.21
N LYS A 235 -14.84 -4.23 -8.01
CA LYS A 235 -14.99 -4.11 -9.46
C LYS A 235 -16.33 -3.45 -9.85
N SER A 236 -17.45 -3.85 -9.24
CA SER A 236 -18.76 -3.24 -9.48
C SER A 236 -18.80 -1.74 -9.15
N ALA A 237 -18.18 -1.34 -8.02
CA ALA A 237 -18.08 0.07 -7.65
C ALA A 237 -17.21 0.85 -8.66
N THR A 238 -16.09 0.25 -9.11
CA THR A 238 -15.24 0.85 -10.15
C THR A 238 -16.00 1.04 -11.45
N VAL A 239 -16.78 0.04 -11.90
CA VAL A 239 -17.66 0.15 -13.09
C VAL A 239 -18.63 1.32 -12.94
N ASN A 240 -19.33 1.43 -11.81
CA ASN A 240 -20.26 2.53 -11.56
C ASN A 240 -19.57 3.90 -11.60
N VAL A 241 -18.38 4.01 -11.03
CA VAL A 241 -17.61 5.26 -11.05
C VAL A 241 -17.16 5.62 -12.47
N LEU A 242 -16.72 4.63 -13.26
CA LEU A 242 -16.35 4.85 -14.66
C LEU A 242 -17.55 5.29 -15.51
N GLN A 243 -18.73 4.70 -15.30
CA GLN A 243 -19.98 5.14 -15.94
C GLN A 243 -20.34 6.58 -15.55
N HIS A 244 -20.20 6.92 -14.26
CA HIS A 244 -20.41 8.28 -13.79
C HIS A 244 -19.42 9.28 -14.43
N ALA A 245 -18.13 8.94 -14.48
CA ALA A 245 -17.13 9.77 -15.16
C ALA A 245 -17.42 9.90 -16.66
N PHE A 246 -17.81 8.81 -17.31
CA PHE A 246 -18.20 8.81 -18.71
C PHE A 246 -19.38 9.75 -19.01
N GLY A 247 -20.35 9.86 -18.09
CA GLY A 247 -21.48 10.77 -18.22
C GLY A 247 -21.09 12.24 -18.46
N TYR A 248 -19.93 12.69 -17.96
CA TYR A 248 -19.45 14.07 -18.17
C TYR A 248 -18.98 14.36 -19.61
N VAL A 249 -18.71 13.32 -20.39
CA VAL A 249 -18.18 13.47 -21.76
C VAL A 249 -19.11 12.86 -22.82
N SER A 250 -20.03 12.02 -22.44
CA SER A 250 -20.86 11.19 -23.34
C SER A 250 -21.63 11.99 -24.40
N ASP A 251 -22.16 13.16 -24.04
CA ASP A 251 -22.96 13.99 -24.94
C ASP A 251 -22.13 14.64 -26.06
N ARG A 252 -20.80 14.69 -25.89
CA ARG A 252 -19.86 15.23 -26.87
C ARG A 252 -19.24 14.17 -27.77
N LEU A 253 -19.61 12.88 -27.56
CA LEU A 253 -19.06 11.74 -28.26
C LEU A 253 -20.02 11.25 -29.37
N SER A 254 -19.45 10.72 -30.43
CA SER A 254 -20.20 10.01 -31.46
C SER A 254 -20.84 8.73 -30.91
N ALA A 255 -21.84 8.21 -31.63
CA ALA A 255 -22.47 6.93 -31.28
C ALA A 255 -21.45 5.77 -31.25
N ALA A 256 -20.48 5.78 -32.16
CA ALA A 256 -19.41 4.77 -32.22
C ALA A 256 -18.47 4.83 -31.01
N GLU A 257 -18.06 6.02 -30.57
CA GLU A 257 -17.20 6.22 -29.38
C GLU A 257 -17.93 5.75 -28.11
N ARG A 258 -19.20 6.12 -27.96
CA ARG A 258 -20.03 5.66 -26.83
C ARG A 258 -20.17 4.14 -26.80
N SER A 259 -20.48 3.52 -27.94
CA SER A 259 -20.61 2.06 -28.06
C SER A 259 -19.27 1.38 -27.72
N HIS A 260 -18.15 1.91 -28.19
CA HIS A 260 -16.82 1.38 -27.92
C HIS A 260 -16.49 1.42 -26.42
N PHE A 261 -16.76 2.54 -25.73
CA PHE A 261 -16.52 2.66 -24.29
C PHE A 261 -17.37 1.67 -23.49
N LEU A 262 -18.66 1.58 -23.79
CA LEU A 262 -19.58 0.65 -23.08
C LEU A 262 -19.17 -0.81 -23.30
N SER A 263 -18.79 -1.18 -24.53
CA SER A 263 -18.24 -2.51 -24.81
C SER A 263 -16.93 -2.76 -24.06
N SER A 264 -16.04 -1.78 -23.99
CA SER A 264 -14.79 -1.87 -23.24
C SER A 264 -15.05 -2.01 -21.74
N LEU A 265 -16.07 -1.34 -21.21
CA LEU A 265 -16.47 -1.43 -19.81
C LEU A 265 -16.98 -2.85 -19.45
N GLU A 266 -17.76 -3.48 -20.34
CA GLU A 266 -18.17 -4.87 -20.15
C GLU A 266 -16.96 -5.83 -20.21
N ARG A 267 -16.03 -5.61 -21.12
CA ARG A 267 -14.79 -6.40 -21.17
C ARG A 267 -13.95 -6.26 -19.89
N TYR A 268 -13.90 -5.06 -19.28
CA TYR A 268 -13.28 -4.86 -17.96
C TYR A 268 -14.04 -5.62 -16.87
N ARG A 269 -15.37 -5.57 -16.89
CA ARG A 269 -16.22 -6.30 -15.93
C ARG A 269 -15.96 -7.79 -15.97
N GLU A 270 -15.73 -8.33 -17.17
CA GLU A 270 -15.45 -9.75 -17.45
C GLU A 270 -13.95 -10.09 -17.35
N GLU A 271 -13.10 -9.21 -16.83
CA GLU A 271 -11.63 -9.40 -16.67
C GLU A 271 -10.86 -9.57 -17.98
N ARG A 272 -11.44 -9.16 -19.11
CA ARG A 272 -10.83 -9.23 -20.44
C ARG A 272 -10.15 -7.92 -20.88
N LEU A 273 -10.22 -6.87 -20.07
CA LEU A 273 -9.58 -5.58 -20.31
C LEU A 273 -9.09 -5.00 -18.99
N PRO A 274 -7.86 -4.46 -18.90
CA PRO A 274 -7.37 -3.81 -17.70
C PRO A 274 -8.04 -2.44 -17.48
N LEU A 275 -8.07 -1.98 -16.22
CA LEU A 275 -8.63 -0.68 -15.84
C LEU A 275 -7.92 0.49 -16.54
N SER A 276 -6.60 0.41 -16.70
CA SER A 276 -5.77 1.44 -17.35
C SER A 276 -6.25 1.79 -18.76
N ALA A 277 -6.75 0.80 -19.53
CA ALA A 277 -7.31 1.07 -20.86
C ALA A 277 -8.53 2.00 -20.81
N LEU A 278 -9.43 1.81 -19.85
CA LEU A 278 -10.61 2.67 -19.68
C LEU A 278 -10.22 4.05 -19.15
N LEU A 279 -9.27 4.12 -18.23
CA LEU A 279 -8.77 5.40 -17.72
C LEU A 279 -8.11 6.20 -18.83
N THR A 280 -7.32 5.57 -19.70
CA THR A 280 -6.67 6.21 -20.86
C THR A 280 -7.70 6.78 -21.85
N LEU A 281 -8.78 6.05 -22.13
CA LEU A 281 -9.87 6.56 -22.97
C LEU A 281 -10.52 7.80 -22.34
N LEU A 282 -10.85 7.74 -21.05
CA LEU A 282 -11.43 8.88 -20.33
C LEU A 282 -10.47 10.07 -20.32
N GLN A 283 -9.19 9.88 -20.04
CA GLN A 283 -8.17 10.93 -20.05
C GLN A 283 -8.05 11.60 -21.41
N SER A 284 -8.10 10.83 -22.52
CA SER A 284 -8.08 11.37 -23.88
C SER A 284 -9.27 12.31 -24.13
N TRP A 285 -10.48 11.91 -23.72
CA TRP A 285 -11.66 12.76 -23.90
C TRP A 285 -11.68 13.96 -22.93
N ILE A 286 -11.20 13.79 -21.70
CA ILE A 286 -11.05 14.89 -20.74
C ILE A 286 -10.13 15.95 -21.30
N ALA A 287 -8.98 15.56 -21.88
CA ALA A 287 -8.04 16.48 -22.54
C ALA A 287 -8.71 17.14 -23.76
N ARG A 288 -9.36 16.35 -24.64
CA ARG A 288 -10.05 16.87 -25.84
C ARG A 288 -11.13 17.88 -25.51
N PHE A 289 -11.90 17.65 -24.45
CA PHE A 289 -13.06 18.47 -24.11
C PHE A 289 -12.82 19.45 -22.96
N SER A 290 -11.62 19.48 -22.40
CA SER A 290 -11.22 20.35 -21.27
C SER A 290 -12.18 20.25 -20.07
N VAL A 291 -12.50 19.02 -19.64
CA VAL A 291 -13.41 18.78 -18.51
C VAL A 291 -12.64 18.89 -17.19
N SER A 292 -12.54 20.11 -16.67
CA SER A 292 -11.72 20.46 -15.48
C SER A 292 -12.05 19.63 -14.26
N TYR A 293 -13.34 19.41 -13.95
CA TYR A 293 -13.76 18.61 -12.81
C TYR A 293 -13.17 17.17 -12.82
N LEU A 294 -13.15 16.54 -13.99
CA LEU A 294 -12.59 15.20 -14.13
C LEU A 294 -11.05 15.24 -14.13
N ALA A 295 -10.45 16.27 -14.74
CA ALA A 295 -8.99 16.42 -14.77
C ALA A 295 -8.38 16.44 -13.37
N ASP A 296 -9.11 16.98 -12.38
CA ASP A 296 -8.69 17.06 -10.98
C ASP A 296 -8.92 15.74 -10.21
N GLN A 297 -9.59 14.73 -10.80
CA GLN A 297 -9.86 13.48 -10.10
C GLN A 297 -8.65 12.56 -10.03
N VAL A 298 -8.18 12.31 -8.83
CA VAL A 298 -7.02 11.46 -8.53
C VAL A 298 -7.20 10.01 -9.02
N LEU A 299 -8.44 9.53 -9.18
CA LEU A 299 -8.70 8.21 -9.76
C LEU A 299 -8.04 8.00 -11.12
N LEU A 300 -7.96 9.06 -11.93
CA LEU A 300 -7.40 9.00 -13.28
C LEU A 300 -5.88 8.83 -13.31
N GLN A 301 -5.20 9.35 -12.30
CA GLN A 301 -3.75 9.20 -12.12
C GLN A 301 -3.40 9.16 -10.63
N PRO A 302 -3.63 8.04 -9.95
CA PRO A 302 -3.49 7.94 -8.49
C PRO A 302 -2.03 7.96 -8.02
N TYR A 303 -1.09 7.61 -8.87
CA TYR A 303 0.36 7.60 -8.68
C TYR A 303 1.07 7.90 -10.03
N PRO A 304 2.38 8.11 -10.07
CA PRO A 304 3.13 8.34 -11.32
C PRO A 304 2.88 7.25 -12.37
N ALA A 305 2.63 7.65 -13.62
CA ALA A 305 2.29 6.74 -14.71
C ALA A 305 3.42 5.73 -15.00
N GLU A 306 4.65 6.09 -14.73
CA GLU A 306 5.84 5.25 -14.91
C GLU A 306 5.85 4.02 -13.97
N LEU A 307 5.06 4.06 -12.89
CA LEU A 307 4.85 2.93 -11.99
C LEU A 307 3.70 2.00 -12.42
N ASP A 308 2.93 2.41 -13.45
CA ASP A 308 1.86 1.59 -14.00
C ASP A 308 2.47 0.47 -14.85
N SER A 309 2.44 -0.74 -14.34
CA SER A 309 2.96 -1.92 -15.03
C SER A 309 1.82 -2.88 -15.30
N VAL A 310 1.58 -3.13 -16.58
CA VAL A 310 0.56 -4.08 -17.06
C VAL A 310 1.08 -5.53 -16.96
N VAL A 311 2.38 -5.70 -16.73
CA VAL A 311 3.00 -7.03 -16.65
C VAL A 311 2.70 -7.62 -15.28
N ASP A 312 1.86 -8.63 -15.28
CA ASP A 312 1.72 -9.54 -14.15
C ASP A 312 2.80 -10.61 -14.29
N SER A 313 3.85 -10.50 -13.47
CA SER A 313 4.89 -11.53 -13.39
C SER A 313 4.43 -12.71 -12.53
N GLY A 314 3.11 -12.89 -12.37
CA GLY A 314 2.49 -13.96 -11.61
C GLY A 314 2.88 -15.35 -12.14
N ARG A 315 4.11 -15.78 -11.84
CA ARG A 315 4.58 -17.15 -11.90
C ARG A 315 4.60 -17.76 -10.51
#